data_105a94e325bf340c4ac5e28830c0a9a1
#
_entry.id   105a94e325bf340c4ac5e28830c0a9a1
#
_cell.length_a   1.000
_cell.length_b   1.000
_cell.length_c   1.000
_cell.angle_alpha   90.00
_cell.angle_beta   90.00
_cell.angle_gamma   90.00
#
_symmetry.space_group_name_H-M   'P 1'
#
loop_
_entity.id
_entity.type
_entity.pdbx_description
1 polymer ?
#
loop_
_entity_poly.entity_id
_entity_poly.type
_entity_poly.pdbx_seq_one_letter_code
_entity_poly.pdbx_strand_id
1 'polypeptide(L)'
;MPTDSSRTASLTSRLSILWRRTAEALPGVALALILAVAAHRLIAELIPVVSGLLIAVLAGIALRSLGWVPSWAEPGLRWAAKKLLRAGIVLLGLQLALGDLLGLGWEVLVVVALTVAVTFFGMIALGRALNAPRGMTMLLATGTAICGASAVAAAAAAIDRGDGKDDDGAPVQSAAAAAVAVVTLYGTLALLALPALGALLGLQEEAIGVWIGASVHEVGQVVAAGGVVGASALATATLVKLARVVLLAPVVAGISLNRRRRRAAAASREQGARPPLIPLFVLGFLAMMALRSVTELPTSALDFSAEVTTMLLTTAMVGVGASVDLRRLLREGGSALVLGAGGTVLAVGTGLASVLLLVG
;
A
#
# COMPACT_ATOMS: atom_id res chain seq x y z
N MET A 1 -14.62 -11.71 -43.21
CA MET A 1 -13.27 -11.65 -42.65
C MET A 1 -12.86 -10.18 -42.62
N PRO A 2 -12.64 -9.54 -41.46
CA PRO A 2 -12.13 -8.17 -41.41
C PRO A 2 -10.67 -8.18 -41.83
N THR A 3 -10.34 -7.33 -42.79
CA THR A 3 -9.04 -7.21 -43.43
C THR A 3 -7.94 -6.81 -42.43
N ASP A 4 -6.75 -7.36 -42.60
CA ASP A 4 -5.55 -7.19 -41.75
C ASP A 4 -5.17 -5.68 -41.53
N SER A 5 -5.58 -4.81 -42.46
CA SER A 5 -5.38 -3.36 -42.38
C SER A 5 -6.13 -2.67 -41.23
N SER A 6 -7.27 -3.19 -40.78
CA SER A 6 -8.02 -2.64 -39.65
C SER A 6 -7.41 -3.00 -38.28
N ARG A 7 -6.74 -4.14 -38.20
CA ARG A 7 -6.01 -4.55 -36.98
C ARG A 7 -4.70 -3.79 -36.80
N THR A 8 -3.95 -3.57 -37.86
CA THR A 8 -2.69 -2.81 -37.85
C THR A 8 -2.93 -1.34 -37.53
N ALA A 9 -3.97 -0.71 -38.07
CA ALA A 9 -4.37 0.66 -37.75
C ALA A 9 -4.80 0.82 -36.27
N SER A 10 -5.44 -0.20 -35.69
CA SER A 10 -5.83 -0.17 -34.27
C SER A 10 -4.64 -0.40 -33.33
N LEU A 11 -3.65 -1.16 -33.74
CA LEU A 11 -2.41 -1.38 -32.97
C LEU A 11 -1.50 -0.14 -32.98
N THR A 12 -1.34 0.49 -34.13
CA THR A 12 -0.52 1.72 -34.23
C THR A 12 -1.14 2.88 -33.47
N SER A 13 -2.47 3.02 -33.47
CA SER A 13 -3.15 4.03 -32.66
C SER A 13 -3.03 3.77 -31.16
N ARG A 14 -3.11 2.53 -30.72
CA ARG A 14 -2.90 2.15 -29.31
C ARG A 14 -1.45 2.37 -28.87
N LEU A 15 -0.48 2.04 -29.70
CA LEU A 15 0.94 2.26 -29.42
C LEU A 15 1.27 3.75 -29.34
N SER A 16 0.72 4.57 -30.24
CA SER A 16 0.94 6.02 -30.20
C SER A 16 0.31 6.68 -28.97
N ILE A 17 -0.84 6.20 -28.51
CA ILE A 17 -1.46 6.69 -27.26
C ILE A 17 -0.63 6.28 -26.04
N LEU A 18 -0.12 5.06 -26.00
CA LEU A 18 0.76 4.58 -24.94
C LEU A 18 2.06 5.38 -24.91
N TRP A 19 2.67 5.61 -26.07
CA TRP A 19 3.90 6.39 -26.20
C TRP A 19 3.72 7.84 -25.72
N ARG A 20 2.65 8.49 -26.12
CA ARG A 20 2.32 9.86 -25.64
C ARG A 20 2.15 9.89 -24.11
N ARG A 21 1.40 8.96 -23.54
CA ARG A 21 1.19 8.89 -22.07
C ARG A 21 2.48 8.61 -21.30
N THR A 22 3.37 7.80 -21.84
CA THR A 22 4.68 7.56 -21.20
C THR A 22 5.60 8.77 -21.35
N ALA A 23 5.62 9.42 -22.50
CA ALA A 23 6.39 10.64 -22.73
C ALA A 23 5.94 11.79 -21.81
N GLU A 24 4.63 11.97 -21.63
CA GLU A 24 4.06 12.96 -20.69
C GLU A 24 4.39 12.65 -19.22
N ALA A 25 4.62 11.38 -18.89
CA ALA A 25 4.96 10.98 -17.52
C ALA A 25 6.46 11.15 -17.21
N LEU A 26 7.33 11.08 -18.21
CA LEU A 26 8.80 11.09 -18.03
C LEU A 26 9.31 12.26 -17.17
N PRO A 27 8.91 13.53 -17.38
CA PRO A 27 9.44 14.63 -16.57
C PRO A 27 9.09 14.50 -15.08
N GLY A 28 7.87 14.11 -14.77
CA GLY A 28 7.43 13.93 -13.39
C GLY A 28 8.04 12.69 -12.72
N VAL A 29 8.30 11.62 -13.49
CA VAL A 29 9.03 10.45 -13.00
C VAL A 29 10.50 10.82 -12.73
N ALA A 30 11.14 11.60 -13.61
CA ALA A 30 12.50 12.09 -13.42
C ALA A 30 12.60 12.96 -12.15
N LEU A 31 11.65 13.87 -11.94
CA LEU A 31 11.57 14.66 -10.70
C LEU A 31 11.44 13.75 -9.47
N ALA A 32 10.55 12.75 -9.50
CA ALA A 32 10.38 11.80 -8.40
C ALA A 32 11.66 11.00 -8.13
N LEU A 33 12.36 10.58 -9.18
CA LEU A 33 13.62 9.85 -9.06
C LEU A 33 14.74 10.73 -8.48
N ILE A 34 14.87 11.97 -8.93
CA ILE A 34 15.85 12.93 -8.38
C ILE A 34 15.60 13.13 -6.89
N LEU A 35 14.37 13.34 -6.49
CA LEU A 35 14.00 13.51 -5.08
C LEU A 35 14.22 12.22 -4.29
N ALA A 36 13.96 11.05 -4.88
CA ALA A 36 14.22 9.75 -4.24
C ALA A 36 15.72 9.53 -4.03
N VAL A 37 16.54 9.81 -5.02
CA VAL A 37 18.02 9.73 -4.93
C VAL A 37 18.54 10.73 -3.90
N ALA A 38 18.04 11.97 -3.91
CA ALA A 38 18.39 12.97 -2.90
C ALA A 38 18.01 12.52 -1.49
N ALA A 39 16.79 11.98 -1.31
CA ALA A 39 16.35 11.44 -0.04
C ALA A 39 17.21 10.26 0.42
N HIS A 40 17.59 9.37 -0.50
CA HIS A 40 18.39 8.20 -0.16
C HIS A 40 19.85 8.54 0.13
N ARG A 41 20.48 9.45 -0.65
CA ARG A 41 21.90 9.79 -0.53
C ARG A 41 22.19 10.87 0.51
N LEU A 42 21.47 12.00 0.46
CA LEU A 42 21.74 13.15 1.34
C LEU A 42 21.35 12.92 2.79
N ILE A 43 20.33 12.12 3.03
CA ILE A 43 19.74 12.01 4.37
C ILE A 43 20.16 10.71 5.04
N ALA A 44 20.46 9.66 4.31
CA ALA A 44 21.11 8.48 4.86
C ALA A 44 22.49 8.82 5.48
N GLU A 45 23.17 9.82 4.94
CA GLU A 45 24.45 10.30 5.51
C GLU A 45 24.28 11.24 6.70
N LEU A 46 23.23 12.08 6.69
CA LEU A 46 23.00 13.09 7.73
C LEU A 46 22.21 12.57 8.93
N ILE A 47 21.26 11.67 8.69
CA ILE A 47 20.36 11.11 9.73
C ILE A 47 20.16 9.61 9.44
N PRO A 48 21.10 8.74 9.82
CA PRO A 48 21.06 7.32 9.52
C PRO A 48 19.83 6.57 10.09
N VAL A 49 19.14 7.20 11.02
CA VAL A 49 17.92 6.68 11.68
C VAL A 49 16.66 6.87 10.82
N VAL A 50 16.70 7.73 9.78
CA VAL A 50 15.50 8.04 8.98
C VAL A 50 15.58 7.37 7.61
N SER A 51 14.61 6.50 7.32
CA SER A 51 14.55 5.80 6.04
C SER A 51 14.30 6.75 4.87
N GLY A 52 15.00 6.54 3.75
CA GLY A 52 14.81 7.30 2.51
C GLY A 52 13.37 7.26 1.98
N LEU A 53 12.64 6.16 2.25
CA LEU A 53 11.22 6.05 1.89
C LEU A 53 10.35 7.05 2.66
N LEU A 54 10.59 7.20 3.97
CA LEU A 54 9.85 8.15 4.79
C LEU A 54 10.06 9.58 4.29
N ILE A 55 11.31 9.94 4.02
CA ILE A 55 11.64 11.27 3.53
C ILE A 55 11.02 11.53 2.18
N ALA A 56 11.05 10.55 1.27
CA ALA A 56 10.41 10.66 -0.03
C ALA A 56 8.90 10.94 0.08
N VAL A 57 8.20 10.25 0.99
CA VAL A 57 6.78 10.53 1.26
C VAL A 57 6.59 11.93 1.81
N LEU A 58 7.37 12.30 2.84
CA LEU A 58 7.25 13.62 3.47
C LEU A 58 7.58 14.76 2.50
N ALA A 59 8.62 14.59 1.67
CA ALA A 59 8.95 15.55 0.62
C ALA A 59 7.79 15.71 -0.39
N GLY A 60 7.19 14.60 -0.83
CA GLY A 60 6.02 14.63 -1.70
C GLY A 60 4.83 15.34 -1.07
N ILE A 61 4.51 15.06 0.21
CA ILE A 61 3.44 15.73 0.97
C ILE A 61 3.74 17.23 1.10
N ALA A 62 4.97 17.59 1.46
CA ALA A 62 5.38 18.98 1.59
C ALA A 62 5.22 19.75 0.28
N LEU A 63 5.75 19.20 -0.83
CA LEU A 63 5.64 19.81 -2.15
C LEU A 63 4.18 20.03 -2.55
N ARG A 64 3.29 19.07 -2.32
CA ARG A 64 1.85 19.21 -2.63
C ARG A 64 1.18 20.23 -1.72
N SER A 65 1.39 20.15 -0.44
CA SER A 65 0.74 21.00 0.56
C SER A 65 1.21 22.46 0.48
N LEU A 66 2.44 22.70 -0.01
CA LEU A 66 2.97 24.05 -0.28
C LEU A 66 2.55 24.58 -1.66
N GLY A 67 1.94 23.76 -2.51
CA GLY A 67 1.56 24.14 -3.86
C GLY A 67 2.74 24.17 -4.86
N TRP A 68 3.85 23.53 -4.53
CA TRP A 68 5.08 23.52 -5.33
C TRP A 68 5.14 22.38 -6.37
N VAL A 69 4.10 21.55 -6.47
CA VAL A 69 4.03 20.51 -7.50
C VAL A 69 3.69 21.17 -8.84
N PRO A 70 4.61 21.19 -9.83
CA PRO A 70 4.35 21.76 -11.12
C PRO A 70 3.31 20.92 -11.90
N SER A 71 2.46 21.57 -12.69
CA SER A 71 1.44 20.87 -13.47
C SER A 71 2.00 19.84 -14.45
N TRP A 72 3.19 20.10 -15.02
CA TRP A 72 3.88 19.16 -15.90
C TRP A 72 4.38 17.90 -15.19
N ALA A 73 4.63 17.96 -13.88
CA ALA A 73 5.10 16.81 -13.11
C ALA A 73 3.97 15.89 -12.66
N GLU A 74 2.73 16.39 -12.56
CA GLU A 74 1.59 15.62 -12.06
C GLU A 74 1.34 14.27 -12.76
N PRO A 75 1.36 14.17 -14.12
CA PRO A 75 1.15 12.89 -14.78
C PRO A 75 2.20 11.85 -14.39
N GLY A 76 3.47 12.27 -14.30
CA GLY A 76 4.58 11.41 -13.93
C GLY A 76 4.56 10.97 -12.47
N LEU A 77 4.26 11.89 -11.54
CA LEU A 77 4.10 11.57 -10.12
C LEU A 77 2.96 10.56 -9.91
N ARG A 78 1.82 10.74 -10.59
CA ARG A 78 0.71 9.77 -10.57
C ARG A 78 1.09 8.43 -11.18
N TRP A 79 1.87 8.43 -12.25
CA TRP A 79 2.37 7.21 -12.89
C TRP A 79 3.33 6.47 -11.95
N ALA A 80 4.29 7.17 -11.33
CA ALA A 80 5.22 6.63 -10.35
C ALA A 80 4.47 6.00 -9.16
N ALA A 81 3.54 6.73 -8.55
CA ALA A 81 2.71 6.25 -7.44
C ALA A 81 1.92 4.97 -7.76
N LYS A 82 1.60 4.72 -9.04
CA LYS A 82 0.81 3.53 -9.44
C LYS A 82 1.66 2.41 -10.01
N LYS A 83 2.57 2.73 -10.92
CA LYS A 83 3.30 1.71 -11.70
C LYS A 83 4.59 1.29 -11.03
N LEU A 84 5.41 2.24 -10.55
CA LEU A 84 6.64 1.91 -9.84
C LEU A 84 6.34 1.24 -8.50
N LEU A 85 5.31 1.71 -7.77
CA LEU A 85 4.87 1.05 -6.55
C LEU A 85 4.55 -0.43 -6.79
N ARG A 86 3.74 -0.73 -7.83
CA ARG A 86 3.37 -2.12 -8.15
C ARG A 86 4.57 -2.96 -8.57
N ALA A 87 5.48 -2.40 -9.38
CA ALA A 87 6.71 -3.07 -9.78
C ALA A 87 7.61 -3.36 -8.57
N GLY A 88 7.78 -2.38 -7.68
CA GLY A 88 8.53 -2.56 -6.43
C GLY A 88 7.92 -3.65 -5.54
N ILE A 89 6.59 -3.70 -5.40
CA ILE A 89 5.91 -4.76 -4.65
C ILE A 89 6.13 -6.14 -5.29
N VAL A 90 6.09 -6.27 -6.61
CA VAL A 90 6.38 -7.53 -7.30
C VAL A 90 7.79 -8.00 -7.00
N LEU A 91 8.78 -7.13 -7.14
CA LEU A 91 10.18 -7.46 -6.86
C LEU A 91 10.45 -7.76 -5.37
N LEU A 92 9.68 -7.13 -4.46
CA LEU A 92 9.76 -7.42 -3.04
C LEU A 92 9.47 -8.90 -2.73
N GLY A 93 8.69 -9.59 -3.58
CA GLY A 93 8.46 -11.03 -3.47
C GLY A 93 9.74 -11.88 -3.56
N LEU A 94 10.81 -11.40 -4.25
CA LEU A 94 12.09 -12.09 -4.30
C LEU A 94 12.89 -12.03 -2.99
N GLN A 95 12.54 -11.11 -2.09
CA GLN A 95 13.19 -10.95 -0.79
C GLN A 95 12.58 -11.86 0.28
N LEU A 96 11.55 -12.63 -0.05
CA LEU A 96 10.82 -13.53 0.83
C LEU A 96 10.80 -14.94 0.26
N ALA A 97 11.25 -15.88 1.05
CA ALA A 97 10.96 -17.30 0.82
C ALA A 97 9.69 -17.71 1.62
N LEU A 98 8.94 -18.65 1.09
CA LEU A 98 7.77 -19.19 1.80
C LEU A 98 8.18 -19.85 3.12
N GLY A 99 9.40 -20.45 3.18
CA GLY A 99 9.99 -20.99 4.38
C GLY A 99 10.19 -19.96 5.49
N ASP A 100 10.62 -18.74 5.16
CA ASP A 100 10.82 -17.66 6.13
C ASP A 100 9.46 -17.24 6.74
N LEU A 101 8.41 -17.26 5.95
CA LEU A 101 7.06 -16.97 6.41
C LEU A 101 6.53 -18.05 7.37
N LEU A 102 6.78 -19.32 7.05
CA LEU A 102 6.40 -20.46 7.91
C LEU A 102 7.26 -20.54 9.17
N GLY A 103 8.50 -20.03 9.11
CA GLY A 103 9.44 -19.94 10.22
C GLY A 103 9.08 -18.95 11.31
N LEU A 104 8.15 -18.00 11.03
CA LEU A 104 7.68 -17.01 12.03
C LEU A 104 6.92 -17.62 13.22
N GLY A 105 6.57 -18.89 13.15
CA GLY A 105 5.70 -19.52 14.15
C GLY A 105 4.22 -19.24 13.90
N TRP A 106 3.38 -20.11 14.40
CA TRP A 106 1.92 -20.00 14.24
C TRP A 106 1.34 -18.84 15.05
N GLU A 107 1.98 -18.45 16.15
CA GLU A 107 1.60 -17.34 17.03
C GLU A 107 1.57 -16.03 16.24
N VAL A 108 2.62 -15.77 15.48
CA VAL A 108 2.73 -14.56 14.64
C VAL A 108 1.69 -14.57 13.52
N LEU A 109 1.41 -15.74 12.93
CA LEU A 109 0.34 -15.86 11.92
C LEU A 109 -1.04 -15.56 12.52
N VAL A 110 -1.29 -15.96 13.76
CA VAL A 110 -2.52 -15.62 14.51
C VAL A 110 -2.56 -14.12 14.79
N VAL A 111 -1.47 -13.50 15.24
CA VAL A 111 -1.37 -12.03 15.42
C VAL A 111 -1.75 -11.31 14.12
N VAL A 112 -1.19 -11.75 13.00
CA VAL A 112 -1.50 -11.17 11.67
C VAL A 112 -2.99 -11.33 11.34
N ALA A 113 -3.52 -12.55 11.46
CA ALA A 113 -4.92 -12.84 11.12
C ALA A 113 -5.91 -12.05 11.99
N LEU A 114 -5.67 -12.01 13.31
CA LEU A 114 -6.49 -11.25 14.27
C LEU A 114 -6.43 -9.75 13.97
N THR A 115 -5.24 -9.20 13.81
CA THR A 115 -5.08 -7.77 13.54
C THR A 115 -5.78 -7.37 12.24
N VAL A 116 -5.63 -8.16 11.18
CA VAL A 116 -6.32 -7.91 9.89
C VAL A 116 -7.83 -8.02 10.05
N ALA A 117 -8.32 -9.10 10.68
CA ALA A 117 -9.75 -9.32 10.84
C ALA A 117 -10.40 -8.25 11.71
N VAL A 118 -9.86 -7.99 12.91
CA VAL A 118 -10.41 -6.97 13.82
C VAL A 118 -10.36 -5.58 13.23
N THR A 119 -9.24 -5.21 12.58
CA THR A 119 -9.13 -3.91 11.91
C THR A 119 -10.12 -3.81 10.75
N PHE A 120 -10.20 -4.80 9.88
CA PHE A 120 -11.08 -4.76 8.71
C PHE A 120 -12.57 -4.71 9.10
N PHE A 121 -13.02 -5.64 9.92
CA PHE A 121 -14.41 -5.70 10.33
C PHE A 121 -14.77 -4.60 11.32
N GLY A 122 -13.88 -4.24 12.23
CA GLY A 122 -14.03 -3.11 13.14
C GLY A 122 -14.19 -1.78 12.41
N MET A 123 -13.40 -1.56 11.35
CA MET A 123 -13.54 -0.39 10.48
C MET A 123 -14.90 -0.36 9.76
N ILE A 124 -15.38 -1.51 9.29
CA ILE A 124 -16.72 -1.59 8.68
C ILE A 124 -17.81 -1.27 9.72
N ALA A 125 -17.68 -1.76 10.94
CA ALA A 125 -18.61 -1.44 12.03
C ALA A 125 -18.55 0.05 12.40
N LEU A 126 -17.35 0.60 12.55
CA LEU A 126 -17.13 2.01 12.84
C LEU A 126 -17.68 2.92 11.71
N GLY A 127 -17.47 2.55 10.46
CA GLY A 127 -18.01 3.29 9.32
C GLY A 127 -19.54 3.33 9.31
N ARG A 128 -20.19 2.22 9.71
CA ARG A 128 -21.64 2.18 9.88
C ARG A 128 -22.10 3.08 11.04
N ALA A 129 -21.41 3.01 12.18
CA ALA A 129 -21.74 3.82 13.36
C ALA A 129 -21.57 5.33 13.09
N LEU A 130 -20.61 5.71 12.27
CA LEU A 130 -20.36 7.10 11.88
C LEU A 130 -21.18 7.55 10.64
N ASN A 131 -22.02 6.69 10.07
CA ASN A 131 -22.73 6.94 8.81
C ASN A 131 -21.80 7.40 7.67
N ALA A 132 -20.58 6.87 7.65
CA ALA A 132 -19.59 7.21 6.63
C ALA A 132 -19.91 6.54 5.28
N PRO A 133 -19.53 7.16 4.14
CA PRO A 133 -19.74 6.58 2.82
C PRO A 133 -19.14 5.17 2.73
N ARG A 134 -19.92 4.22 2.20
CA ARG A 134 -19.52 2.80 2.15
C ARG A 134 -18.24 2.58 1.35
N GLY A 135 -18.09 3.26 0.21
CA GLY A 135 -16.88 3.21 -0.61
C GLY A 135 -15.65 3.66 0.19
N MET A 136 -15.71 4.82 0.86
CA MET A 136 -14.64 5.33 1.71
C MET A 136 -14.31 4.36 2.85
N THR A 137 -15.33 3.84 3.53
CA THR A 137 -15.17 2.85 4.62
C THR A 137 -14.46 1.59 4.14
N MET A 138 -14.83 1.07 2.96
CA MET A 138 -14.21 -0.13 2.39
C MET A 138 -12.75 0.13 1.99
N LEU A 139 -12.45 1.28 1.41
CA LEU A 139 -11.10 1.67 1.03
C LEU A 139 -10.18 1.81 2.25
N LEU A 140 -10.65 2.50 3.29
CA LEU A 140 -9.92 2.67 4.54
C LEU A 140 -9.77 1.36 5.30
N ALA A 141 -10.83 0.54 5.40
CA ALA A 141 -10.78 -0.76 6.05
C ALA A 141 -9.72 -1.66 5.41
N THR A 142 -9.71 -1.74 4.07
CA THR A 142 -8.73 -2.55 3.33
C THR A 142 -7.31 -1.97 3.44
N GLY A 143 -7.18 -0.64 3.31
CA GLY A 143 -5.89 0.06 3.42
C GLY A 143 -5.24 -0.12 4.78
N THR A 144 -5.96 0.20 5.85
CA THR A 144 -5.48 0.11 7.23
C THR A 144 -5.20 -1.34 7.66
N ALA A 145 -6.10 -2.26 7.30
CA ALA A 145 -5.94 -3.66 7.70
C ALA A 145 -4.81 -4.39 6.98
N ILE A 146 -4.37 -3.98 5.78
CA ILE A 146 -3.41 -4.77 4.99
C ILE A 146 -2.10 -4.02 4.75
N CYS A 147 -2.01 -3.21 3.70
CA CYS A 147 -0.74 -2.62 3.28
C CYS A 147 -0.85 -1.18 2.75
N GLY A 148 -1.77 -0.41 3.29
CA GLY A 148 -1.90 1.01 2.97
C GLY A 148 -2.33 1.29 1.54
N ALA A 149 -1.60 2.15 0.86
CA ALA A 149 -1.93 2.65 -0.47
C ALA A 149 -2.16 1.58 -1.53
N SER A 150 -1.39 0.49 -1.52
CA SER A 150 -1.58 -0.61 -2.48
C SER A 150 -2.88 -1.39 -2.26
N ALA A 151 -3.26 -1.58 -0.99
CA ALA A 151 -4.53 -2.22 -0.64
C ALA A 151 -5.72 -1.31 -0.98
N VAL A 152 -5.62 0.01 -0.74
CA VAL A 152 -6.60 0.99 -1.20
C VAL A 152 -6.78 0.93 -2.72
N ALA A 153 -5.67 0.89 -3.48
CA ALA A 153 -5.74 0.81 -4.95
C ALA A 153 -6.42 -0.48 -5.45
N ALA A 154 -6.15 -1.61 -4.78
CA ALA A 154 -6.78 -2.89 -5.11
C ALA A 154 -8.27 -2.89 -4.75
N ALA A 155 -8.64 -2.37 -3.58
CA ALA A 155 -10.02 -2.21 -3.17
C ALA A 155 -10.78 -1.24 -4.09
N ALA A 156 -10.16 -0.13 -4.49
CA ALA A 156 -10.75 0.82 -5.44
C ALA A 156 -11.13 0.14 -6.76
N ALA A 157 -10.23 -0.69 -7.31
CA ALA A 157 -10.54 -1.47 -8.51
C ALA A 157 -11.67 -2.49 -8.28
N ALA A 158 -11.81 -3.01 -7.06
CA ALA A 158 -12.87 -3.97 -6.72
C ALA A 158 -14.24 -3.31 -6.51
N ILE A 159 -14.31 -2.06 -6.03
CA ILE A 159 -15.56 -1.32 -5.80
C ILE A 159 -15.98 -0.45 -6.99
N ASP A 160 -15.14 -0.25 -8.00
CA ASP A 160 -15.47 0.52 -9.20
C ASP A 160 -16.51 -0.23 -10.04
N ARG A 161 -17.57 0.46 -10.45
CA ARG A 161 -18.63 -0.07 -11.33
C ARG A 161 -18.21 -0.19 -12.79
N GLY A 162 -17.06 0.36 -13.14
CA GLY A 162 -16.57 0.47 -14.52
C GLY A 162 -16.78 1.88 -15.12
N ASP A 163 -17.61 2.70 -14.48
CA ASP A 163 -17.87 4.10 -14.79
C ASP A 163 -17.08 5.08 -13.88
N GLY A 164 -16.18 4.58 -13.04
CA GLY A 164 -15.41 5.36 -12.08
C GLY A 164 -16.15 5.68 -10.79
N LYS A 165 -17.32 5.09 -10.56
CA LYS A 165 -18.16 5.28 -9.37
C LYS A 165 -18.32 4.00 -8.56
N ASP A 166 -18.56 4.14 -7.26
CA ASP A 166 -18.93 3.04 -6.36
C ASP A 166 -20.44 2.73 -6.42
N ASP A 167 -20.88 1.79 -5.58
CA ASP A 167 -22.29 1.40 -5.53
C ASP A 167 -23.23 2.51 -5.01
N ASP A 168 -22.72 3.50 -4.30
CA ASP A 168 -23.45 4.69 -3.82
C ASP A 168 -23.37 5.87 -4.82
N GLY A 169 -22.72 5.68 -5.98
CA GLY A 169 -22.56 6.69 -7.03
C GLY A 169 -21.44 7.70 -6.78
N ALA A 170 -20.63 7.50 -5.74
CA ALA A 170 -19.51 8.39 -5.42
C ALA A 170 -18.28 8.11 -6.31
N PRO A 171 -17.49 9.15 -6.68
CA PRO A 171 -16.30 8.97 -7.48
C PRO A 171 -15.23 8.17 -6.74
N VAL A 172 -14.91 6.96 -7.21
CA VAL A 172 -13.94 6.05 -6.58
C VAL A 172 -12.53 6.65 -6.54
N GLN A 173 -12.14 7.39 -7.57
CA GLN A 173 -10.78 7.93 -7.64
C GLN A 173 -10.50 8.99 -6.57
N SER A 174 -11.45 9.88 -6.29
CA SER A 174 -11.31 10.88 -5.24
C SER A 174 -11.35 10.26 -3.85
N ALA A 175 -12.25 9.30 -3.62
CA ALA A 175 -12.31 8.54 -2.37
C ALA A 175 -11.01 7.74 -2.13
N ALA A 176 -10.45 7.11 -3.18
CA ALA A 176 -9.18 6.39 -3.07
C ALA A 176 -8.00 7.33 -2.76
N ALA A 177 -7.96 8.51 -3.38
CA ALA A 177 -6.92 9.49 -3.08
C ALA A 177 -6.98 9.96 -1.62
N ALA A 178 -8.18 10.25 -1.11
CA ALA A 178 -8.39 10.62 0.28
C ALA A 178 -8.03 9.46 1.24
N ALA A 179 -8.45 8.23 0.92
CA ALA A 179 -8.09 7.05 1.72
C ALA A 179 -6.57 6.82 1.78
N VAL A 180 -5.86 6.95 0.64
CA VAL A 180 -4.39 6.86 0.60
C VAL A 180 -3.77 7.93 1.50
N ALA A 181 -4.26 9.17 1.42
CA ALA A 181 -3.78 10.27 2.26
C ALA A 181 -3.92 9.95 3.76
N VAL A 182 -5.09 9.45 4.17
CA VAL A 182 -5.40 9.09 5.55
C VAL A 182 -4.53 7.94 6.05
N VAL A 183 -4.41 6.84 5.29
CA VAL A 183 -3.57 5.71 5.71
C VAL A 183 -2.08 6.07 5.75
N THR A 184 -1.61 6.93 4.84
CA THR A 184 -0.23 7.42 4.87
C THR A 184 0.01 8.30 6.09
N LEU A 185 -0.90 9.21 6.42
CA LEU A 185 -0.81 10.08 7.60
C LEU A 185 -0.73 9.24 8.89
N TYR A 186 -1.73 8.40 9.13
CA TYR A 186 -1.78 7.61 10.37
C TYR A 186 -0.71 6.53 10.43
N GLY A 187 -0.32 5.96 9.29
CA GLY A 187 0.81 5.06 9.22
C GLY A 187 2.14 5.75 9.56
N THR A 188 2.29 7.03 9.17
CA THR A 188 3.47 7.83 9.55
C THR A 188 3.46 8.15 11.04
N LEU A 189 2.31 8.48 11.62
CA LEU A 189 2.19 8.67 13.08
C LEU A 189 2.53 7.38 13.83
N ALA A 190 2.02 6.23 13.37
CA ALA A 190 2.33 4.93 13.96
C ALA A 190 3.83 4.57 13.82
N LEU A 191 4.46 4.86 12.68
CA LEU A 191 5.89 4.67 12.46
C LEU A 191 6.73 5.43 13.51
N LEU A 192 6.35 6.66 13.81
CA LEU A 192 7.08 7.49 14.78
C LEU A 192 6.79 7.07 16.23
N ALA A 193 5.56 6.63 16.51
CA ALA A 193 5.13 6.34 17.87
C ALA A 193 5.51 4.93 18.35
N LEU A 194 5.35 3.90 17.49
CA LEU A 194 5.47 2.50 17.95
C LEU A 194 6.86 2.09 18.42
N PRO A 195 7.97 2.51 17.80
CA PRO A 195 9.31 2.22 18.34
C PRO A 195 9.48 2.75 19.78
N ALA A 196 9.10 3.99 20.00
CA ALA A 196 9.20 4.62 21.33
C ALA A 196 8.25 3.95 22.35
N LEU A 197 7.01 3.66 21.95
CA LEU A 197 6.04 2.98 22.81
C LEU A 197 6.49 1.56 23.14
N GLY A 198 7.06 0.81 22.19
CA GLY A 198 7.59 -0.53 22.43
C GLY A 198 8.72 -0.52 23.45
N ALA A 199 9.64 0.43 23.33
CA ALA A 199 10.72 0.63 24.32
C ALA A 199 10.19 1.01 25.70
N LEU A 200 9.20 1.93 25.78
CA LEU A 200 8.56 2.32 27.04
C LEU A 200 7.82 1.16 27.71
N LEU A 201 7.23 0.25 26.92
CA LEU A 201 6.57 -0.94 27.45
C LEU A 201 7.53 -2.06 27.83
N GLY A 202 8.84 -1.88 27.59
CA GLY A 202 9.86 -2.88 27.90
C GLY A 202 9.78 -4.14 27.02
N LEU A 203 9.19 -4.04 25.83
CA LEU A 203 9.08 -5.18 24.90
C LEU A 203 10.44 -5.53 24.32
N GLN A 204 10.66 -6.82 24.08
CA GLN A 204 11.83 -7.29 23.35
C GLN A 204 11.79 -6.82 21.89
N GLU A 205 12.96 -6.69 21.27
CA GLU A 205 13.14 -6.19 19.91
C GLU A 205 12.28 -6.93 18.89
N GLU A 206 12.23 -8.25 19.00
CA GLU A 206 11.43 -9.12 18.13
C GLU A 206 9.92 -8.87 18.29
N ALA A 207 9.45 -8.78 19.55
CA ALA A 207 8.04 -8.47 19.85
C ALA A 207 7.62 -7.09 19.33
N ILE A 208 8.52 -6.09 19.45
CA ILE A 208 8.31 -4.76 18.84
C ILE A 208 8.22 -4.91 17.31
N GLY A 209 9.09 -5.72 16.71
CA GLY A 209 9.06 -6.04 15.28
C GLY A 209 7.72 -6.64 14.84
N VAL A 210 7.21 -7.64 15.55
CA VAL A 210 5.88 -8.23 15.29
C VAL A 210 4.79 -7.17 15.39
N TRP A 211 4.81 -6.36 16.46
CA TRP A 211 3.81 -5.30 16.66
C TRP A 211 3.83 -4.25 15.55
N ILE A 212 5.01 -3.75 15.17
CA ILE A 212 5.20 -2.80 14.07
C ILE A 212 4.66 -3.40 12.75
N GLY A 213 5.07 -4.61 12.40
CA GLY A 213 4.63 -5.30 11.19
C GLY A 213 3.13 -5.55 11.14
N ALA A 214 2.54 -5.90 12.30
CA ALA A 214 1.11 -6.11 12.45
C ALA A 214 0.29 -4.81 12.47
N SER A 215 0.87 -3.66 12.81
CA SER A 215 0.11 -2.41 13.07
C SER A 215 0.35 -1.31 12.04
N VAL A 216 1.59 -1.02 11.68
CA VAL A 216 1.95 0.06 10.74
C VAL A 216 1.38 -0.22 9.35
N HIS A 217 0.94 0.81 8.63
CA HIS A 217 0.10 0.61 7.46
C HIS A 217 0.87 0.25 6.20
N GLU A 218 2.00 0.89 5.90
CA GLU A 218 2.74 0.71 4.66
C GLU A 218 4.07 -0.04 4.87
N VAL A 219 4.49 -0.82 3.85
CA VAL A 219 5.75 -1.60 3.92
C VAL A 219 6.94 -0.68 4.17
N GLY A 220 7.03 0.47 3.47
CA GLY A 220 8.11 1.42 3.67
C GLY A 220 8.16 1.99 5.10
N GLN A 221 7.00 2.27 5.68
CA GLN A 221 6.91 2.75 7.06
C GLN A 221 7.30 1.66 8.07
N VAL A 222 6.97 0.39 7.79
CA VAL A 222 7.38 -0.76 8.61
C VAL A 222 8.89 -0.94 8.59
N VAL A 223 9.51 -0.87 7.42
CA VAL A 223 10.97 -0.96 7.28
C VAL A 223 11.64 0.17 8.04
N ALA A 224 11.12 1.40 7.94
CA ALA A 224 11.64 2.54 8.67
C ALA A 224 11.49 2.35 10.19
N ALA A 225 10.30 1.98 10.67
CA ALA A 225 10.02 1.79 12.10
C ALA A 225 10.85 0.64 12.70
N GLY A 226 10.93 -0.51 12.01
CA GLY A 226 11.73 -1.65 12.43
C GLY A 226 13.23 -1.31 12.47
N GLY A 227 13.72 -0.56 11.46
CA GLY A 227 15.11 -0.13 11.39
C GLY A 227 15.53 0.85 12.50
N VAL A 228 14.59 1.60 13.07
CA VAL A 228 14.83 2.45 14.27
C VAL A 228 15.03 1.60 15.52
N VAL A 229 14.32 0.47 15.62
CA VAL A 229 14.38 -0.42 16.79
C VAL A 229 15.66 -1.26 16.76
N GLY A 230 15.93 -1.91 15.62
CA GLY A 230 17.11 -2.76 15.45
C GLY A 230 16.97 -3.74 14.30
N ALA A 231 18.03 -4.53 14.07
CA ALA A 231 18.09 -5.45 12.94
C ALA A 231 17.08 -6.60 13.06
N SER A 232 16.88 -7.15 14.26
CA SER A 232 15.91 -8.21 14.51
C SER A 232 14.48 -7.70 14.32
N ALA A 233 14.17 -6.52 14.88
CA ALA A 233 12.86 -5.88 14.68
C ALA A 233 12.58 -5.56 13.21
N LEU A 234 13.59 -5.09 12.46
CA LEU A 234 13.47 -4.82 11.03
C LEU A 234 13.10 -6.08 10.25
N ALA A 235 13.83 -7.17 10.47
CA ALA A 235 13.59 -8.43 9.80
C ALA A 235 12.19 -8.97 10.12
N THR A 236 11.86 -9.09 11.39
CA THR A 236 10.56 -9.59 11.86
C THR A 236 9.40 -8.72 11.39
N ALA A 237 9.51 -7.38 11.55
CA ALA A 237 8.47 -6.47 11.11
C ALA A 237 8.20 -6.57 9.60
N THR A 238 9.26 -6.71 8.81
CA THR A 238 9.15 -6.86 7.36
C THR A 238 8.43 -8.16 7.00
N LEU A 239 8.82 -9.30 7.60
CA LEU A 239 8.19 -10.60 7.38
C LEU A 239 6.71 -10.58 7.76
N VAL A 240 6.39 -10.07 8.95
CA VAL A 240 4.99 -9.93 9.44
C VAL A 240 4.17 -9.07 8.48
N LYS A 241 4.72 -7.95 8.02
CA LYS A 241 4.03 -7.09 7.06
C LYS A 241 3.79 -7.76 5.72
N LEU A 242 4.75 -8.54 5.25
CA LEU A 242 4.60 -9.26 3.99
C LEU A 242 3.59 -10.41 4.11
N ALA A 243 3.49 -11.07 5.27
CA ALA A 243 2.41 -12.01 5.57
C ALA A 243 1.03 -11.35 5.46
N ARG A 244 0.88 -10.10 5.96
CA ARG A 244 -0.37 -9.32 5.77
C ARG A 244 -0.64 -9.02 4.29
N VAL A 245 0.39 -8.73 3.51
CA VAL A 245 0.22 -8.45 2.06
C VAL A 245 -0.35 -9.65 1.32
N VAL A 246 0.01 -10.87 1.69
CA VAL A 246 -0.59 -12.10 1.13
C VAL A 246 -2.11 -12.14 1.33
N LEU A 247 -2.60 -11.64 2.47
CA LEU A 247 -4.04 -11.57 2.76
C LEU A 247 -4.80 -10.56 1.89
N LEU A 248 -4.11 -9.73 1.11
CA LEU A 248 -4.76 -8.83 0.16
C LEU A 248 -5.58 -9.61 -0.87
N ALA A 249 -5.06 -10.74 -1.36
CA ALA A 249 -5.73 -11.56 -2.35
C ALA A 249 -7.11 -12.05 -1.90
N PRO A 250 -7.25 -12.77 -0.76
CA PRO A 250 -8.56 -13.24 -0.30
C PRO A 250 -9.50 -12.08 0.09
N VAL A 251 -9.00 -10.98 0.66
CA VAL A 251 -9.84 -9.83 1.03
C VAL A 251 -10.42 -9.15 -0.21
N VAL A 252 -9.61 -8.85 -1.23
CA VAL A 252 -10.08 -8.25 -2.48
C VAL A 252 -11.01 -9.20 -3.24
N ALA A 253 -10.72 -10.50 -3.23
CA ALA A 253 -11.61 -11.51 -3.79
C ALA A 253 -12.98 -11.52 -3.07
N GLY A 254 -12.97 -11.45 -1.73
CA GLY A 254 -14.17 -11.37 -0.91
C GLY A 254 -15.03 -10.13 -1.22
N ILE A 255 -14.39 -8.95 -1.32
CA ILE A 255 -15.06 -7.70 -1.72
C ILE A 255 -15.73 -7.86 -3.10
N SER A 256 -14.99 -8.38 -4.08
CA SER A 256 -15.48 -8.58 -5.44
C SER A 256 -16.63 -9.59 -5.52
N LEU A 257 -16.55 -10.70 -4.76
CA LEU A 257 -17.60 -11.73 -4.70
C LEU A 257 -18.87 -11.21 -4.02
N ASN A 258 -18.74 -10.51 -2.89
CA ASN A 258 -19.87 -9.93 -2.17
C ASN A 258 -20.62 -8.93 -3.06
N ARG A 259 -19.91 -8.11 -3.81
CA ARG A 259 -20.48 -7.18 -4.76
C ARG A 259 -21.21 -7.89 -5.91
N ARG A 260 -20.63 -8.95 -6.47
CA ARG A 260 -21.29 -9.76 -7.51
C ARG A 260 -22.60 -10.37 -6.99
N ARG A 261 -22.61 -10.91 -5.77
CA ARG A 261 -23.82 -11.46 -5.14
C ARG A 261 -24.91 -10.40 -4.98
N ARG A 262 -24.56 -9.19 -4.52
CA ARG A 262 -25.51 -8.06 -4.37
C ARG A 262 -26.08 -7.61 -5.72
N ARG A 263 -25.27 -7.55 -6.78
CA ARG A 263 -25.72 -7.20 -8.13
C ARG A 263 -26.60 -8.28 -8.75
N ALA A 264 -26.28 -9.55 -8.56
CA ALA A 264 -27.11 -10.65 -9.01
C ALA A 264 -28.49 -10.64 -8.32
N ALA A 265 -28.54 -10.34 -7.02
CA ALA A 265 -29.78 -10.20 -6.27
C ALA A 265 -30.63 -8.99 -6.70
N ALA A 266 -30.00 -7.92 -7.21
CA ALA A 266 -30.68 -6.69 -7.66
C ALA A 266 -31.13 -6.74 -9.13
N ALA A 267 -31.04 -7.89 -9.83
CA ALA A 267 -31.43 -8.10 -11.23
C ALA A 267 -30.85 -7.10 -12.24
N SER A 268 -29.76 -6.45 -11.94
CA SER A 268 -29.12 -5.44 -12.79
C SER A 268 -28.25 -6.10 -13.86
N ARG A 269 -28.76 -6.13 -15.09
CA ARG A 269 -28.04 -6.58 -16.30
C ARG A 269 -27.13 -5.48 -16.85
N GLU A 270 -26.08 -5.11 -16.17
CA GLU A 270 -25.00 -4.34 -16.79
C GLU A 270 -23.78 -5.25 -16.99
N GLN A 271 -23.52 -5.58 -18.26
CA GLN A 271 -22.35 -6.31 -18.73
C GLN A 271 -21.15 -5.36 -18.83
N GLY A 272 -20.64 -4.89 -17.69
CA GLY A 272 -19.33 -4.22 -17.63
C GLY A 272 -18.21 -5.28 -17.62
N ALA A 273 -17.03 -4.94 -18.17
CA ALA A 273 -15.85 -5.79 -18.12
C ALA A 273 -15.58 -6.21 -16.66
N ARG A 274 -15.50 -7.51 -16.41
CA ARG A 274 -15.33 -8.06 -15.05
C ARG A 274 -13.92 -7.72 -14.55
N PRO A 275 -13.75 -6.90 -13.51
CA PRO A 275 -12.42 -6.68 -12.95
C PRO A 275 -11.86 -8.04 -12.48
N PRO A 276 -10.54 -8.28 -12.65
CA PRO A 276 -9.91 -9.51 -12.18
C PRO A 276 -10.12 -9.64 -10.67
N LEU A 277 -10.37 -10.88 -10.20
CA LEU A 277 -10.58 -11.17 -8.76
C LEU A 277 -9.36 -10.83 -7.93
N ILE A 278 -8.18 -11.01 -8.50
CA ILE A 278 -6.88 -10.75 -7.89
C ILE A 278 -6.11 -9.77 -8.79
N PRO A 279 -5.61 -8.65 -8.26
CA PRO A 279 -4.77 -7.73 -9.03
C PRO A 279 -3.49 -8.41 -9.52
N LEU A 280 -3.09 -8.14 -10.77
CA LEU A 280 -1.91 -8.75 -11.40
C LEU A 280 -0.61 -8.57 -10.59
N PHE A 281 -0.44 -7.44 -9.91
CA PHE A 281 0.77 -7.22 -9.11
C PHE A 281 0.83 -8.12 -7.87
N VAL A 282 -0.31 -8.54 -7.32
CA VAL A 282 -0.36 -9.52 -6.23
C VAL A 282 0.04 -10.90 -6.73
N LEU A 283 -0.45 -11.30 -7.91
CA LEU A 283 0.00 -12.54 -8.56
C LEU A 283 1.49 -12.50 -8.87
N GLY A 284 1.98 -11.35 -9.36
CA GLY A 284 3.41 -11.14 -9.60
C GLY A 284 4.24 -11.27 -8.33
N PHE A 285 3.79 -10.68 -7.21
CA PHE A 285 4.42 -10.83 -5.90
C PHE A 285 4.48 -12.30 -5.45
N LEU A 286 3.34 -13.00 -5.51
CA LEU A 286 3.27 -14.43 -5.14
C LEU A 286 4.16 -15.30 -6.05
N ALA A 287 4.22 -15.00 -7.35
CA ALA A 287 5.09 -15.70 -8.29
C ALA A 287 6.58 -15.47 -7.97
N MET A 288 6.98 -14.25 -7.63
CA MET A 288 8.36 -13.95 -7.22
C MET A 288 8.72 -14.62 -5.90
N MET A 289 7.81 -14.64 -4.92
CA MET A 289 7.98 -15.37 -3.67
C MET A 289 8.09 -16.88 -3.91
N ALA A 290 7.25 -17.45 -4.76
CA ALA A 290 7.36 -18.86 -5.15
C ALA A 290 8.69 -19.15 -5.86
N LEU A 291 9.13 -18.30 -6.80
CA LEU A 291 10.41 -18.41 -7.45
C LEU A 291 11.55 -18.42 -6.43
N ARG A 292 11.56 -17.49 -5.48
CA ARG A 292 12.55 -17.45 -4.38
C ARG A 292 12.54 -18.70 -3.52
N SER A 293 11.36 -19.32 -3.35
CA SER A 293 11.18 -20.52 -2.50
C SER A 293 11.67 -21.80 -3.17
N VAL A 294 11.63 -21.89 -4.52
CA VAL A 294 11.98 -23.09 -5.26
C VAL A 294 13.34 -23.03 -5.95
N THR A 295 13.98 -21.84 -5.98
CA THR A 295 15.28 -21.63 -6.62
C THR A 295 16.28 -20.99 -5.66
N GLU A 296 17.50 -21.49 -5.67
CA GLU A 296 18.62 -20.83 -5.00
C GLU A 296 19.17 -19.72 -5.91
N LEU A 297 18.69 -18.50 -5.64
CA LEU A 297 19.17 -17.32 -6.39
C LEU A 297 20.51 -16.86 -5.81
N PRO A 298 21.48 -16.46 -6.67
CA PRO A 298 22.74 -15.88 -6.22
C PRO A 298 22.49 -14.66 -5.32
N THR A 299 23.28 -14.50 -4.26
CA THR A 299 23.20 -13.35 -3.34
C THR A 299 23.28 -12.03 -4.08
N SER A 300 24.18 -11.92 -5.08
CA SER A 300 24.29 -10.72 -5.91
C SER A 300 23.00 -10.35 -6.66
N ALA A 301 22.21 -11.34 -7.10
CA ALA A 301 20.93 -11.10 -7.75
C ALA A 301 19.88 -10.62 -6.75
N LEU A 302 19.91 -11.17 -5.53
CA LEU A 302 19.01 -10.74 -4.45
C LEU A 302 19.34 -9.31 -3.99
N ASP A 303 20.62 -8.99 -3.78
CA ASP A 303 21.08 -7.67 -3.39
C ASP A 303 20.73 -6.62 -4.46
N PHE A 304 20.96 -6.92 -5.73
CA PHE A 304 20.55 -6.07 -6.83
C PHE A 304 19.03 -5.88 -6.88
N SER A 305 18.27 -6.96 -6.70
CA SER A 305 16.80 -6.89 -6.62
C SER A 305 16.33 -6.03 -5.45
N ALA A 306 16.99 -6.12 -4.29
CA ALA A 306 16.67 -5.32 -3.10
C ALA A 306 16.93 -3.84 -3.34
N GLU A 307 18.06 -3.49 -3.96
CA GLU A 307 18.41 -2.12 -4.32
C GLU A 307 17.41 -1.53 -5.32
N VAL A 308 17.09 -2.26 -6.39
CA VAL A 308 16.08 -1.86 -7.38
C VAL A 308 14.71 -1.69 -6.72
N THR A 309 14.31 -2.62 -5.87
CA THR A 309 13.05 -2.54 -5.12
C THR A 309 12.99 -1.28 -4.26
N THR A 310 14.04 -1.01 -3.51
CA THR A 310 14.14 0.18 -2.64
C THR A 310 14.03 1.46 -3.48
N MET A 311 14.74 1.53 -4.59
CA MET A 311 14.71 2.70 -5.48
C MET A 311 13.32 2.91 -6.12
N LEU A 312 12.67 1.82 -6.59
CA LEU A 312 11.32 1.87 -7.15
C LEU A 312 10.30 2.33 -6.10
N LEU A 313 10.37 1.77 -4.89
CA LEU A 313 9.48 2.13 -3.80
C LEU A 313 9.72 3.57 -3.33
N THR A 314 10.97 4.00 -3.17
CA THR A 314 11.30 5.38 -2.76
C THR A 314 10.79 6.39 -3.80
N THR A 315 11.01 6.12 -5.10
CA THR A 315 10.50 6.96 -6.18
C THR A 315 8.97 7.00 -6.20
N ALA A 316 8.32 5.85 -6.01
CA ALA A 316 6.87 5.77 -5.91
C ALA A 316 6.33 6.55 -4.70
N MET A 317 7.05 6.55 -3.57
CA MET A 317 6.66 7.26 -2.35
C MET A 317 6.65 8.78 -2.52
N VAL A 318 7.55 9.36 -3.32
CA VAL A 318 7.44 10.79 -3.72
C VAL A 318 6.09 11.05 -4.42
N GLY A 319 5.73 10.18 -5.37
CA GLY A 319 4.45 10.29 -6.08
C GLY A 319 3.23 10.09 -5.17
N VAL A 320 3.30 9.13 -4.24
CA VAL A 320 2.25 8.90 -3.23
C VAL A 320 2.12 10.11 -2.32
N GLY A 321 3.23 10.63 -1.77
CA GLY A 321 3.25 11.85 -0.97
C GLY A 321 2.67 13.04 -1.72
N ALA A 322 3.06 13.23 -2.99
CA ALA A 322 2.56 14.31 -3.83
C ALA A 322 1.06 14.18 -4.18
N SER A 323 0.43 13.04 -3.92
CA SER A 323 -1.03 12.88 -4.04
C SER A 323 -1.78 13.34 -2.79
N VAL A 324 -1.08 13.61 -1.68
CA VAL A 324 -1.62 14.00 -0.38
C VAL A 324 -1.58 15.52 -0.24
N ASP A 325 -2.74 16.16 -0.32
CA ASP A 325 -2.91 17.57 0.04
C ASP A 325 -3.39 17.66 1.49
N LEU A 326 -2.47 17.91 2.41
CA LEU A 326 -2.76 17.95 3.85
C LEU A 326 -3.74 19.07 4.21
N ARG A 327 -3.65 20.23 3.53
CA ARG A 327 -4.56 21.36 3.78
C ARG A 327 -6.00 20.99 3.38
N ARG A 328 -6.15 20.37 2.22
CA ARG A 328 -7.45 19.91 1.73
C ARG A 328 -8.01 18.80 2.61
N LEU A 329 -7.16 17.85 3.02
CA LEU A 329 -7.54 16.73 3.88
C LEU A 329 -8.06 17.21 5.24
N LEU A 330 -7.39 18.17 5.89
CA LEU A 330 -7.82 18.74 7.17
C LEU A 330 -9.12 19.53 7.05
N ARG A 331 -9.38 20.15 5.90
CA ARG A 331 -10.61 20.94 5.67
C ARG A 331 -11.81 20.08 5.26
N GLU A 332 -11.60 19.01 4.49
CA GLU A 332 -12.68 18.23 3.85
C GLU A 332 -12.76 16.79 4.38
N GLY A 333 -11.73 16.33 5.11
CA GLY A 333 -11.52 14.91 5.44
C GLY A 333 -12.21 14.42 6.72
N GLY A 334 -13.14 15.16 7.32
CA GLY A 334 -13.66 14.90 8.66
C GLY A 334 -13.98 13.43 8.98
N SER A 335 -14.89 12.79 8.25
CA SER A 335 -15.25 11.38 8.49
C SER A 335 -14.14 10.40 8.13
N ALA A 336 -13.35 10.68 7.09
CA ALA A 336 -12.23 9.84 6.68
C ALA A 336 -11.09 9.88 7.71
N LEU A 337 -10.81 11.04 8.30
CA LEU A 337 -9.81 11.19 9.37
C LEU A 337 -10.24 10.44 10.62
N VAL A 338 -11.49 10.58 11.05
CA VAL A 338 -12.01 9.86 12.23
C VAL A 338 -11.97 8.34 12.01
N LEU A 339 -12.38 7.88 10.83
CA LEU A 339 -12.26 6.46 10.45
C LEU A 339 -10.80 5.99 10.47
N GLY A 340 -9.88 6.77 9.88
CA GLY A 340 -8.47 6.43 9.86
C GLY A 340 -7.85 6.36 11.25
N ALA A 341 -8.20 7.31 12.14
CA ALA A 341 -7.80 7.28 13.55
C ALA A 341 -8.31 6.01 14.24
N GLY A 342 -9.62 5.74 14.14
CA GLY A 342 -10.23 4.56 14.73
C GLY A 342 -9.64 3.26 14.20
N GLY A 343 -9.40 3.17 12.89
CA GLY A 343 -8.75 2.01 12.26
C GLY A 343 -7.31 1.81 12.75
N THR A 344 -6.56 2.90 12.92
CA THR A 344 -5.19 2.83 13.45
C THR A 344 -5.19 2.38 14.91
N VAL A 345 -6.11 2.90 15.73
CA VAL A 345 -6.27 2.46 17.13
C VAL A 345 -6.63 0.98 17.18
N LEU A 346 -7.52 0.50 16.30
CA LEU A 346 -7.85 -0.93 16.21
C LEU A 346 -6.63 -1.76 15.80
N ALA A 347 -5.87 -1.35 14.79
CA ALA A 347 -4.69 -2.08 14.35
C ALA A 347 -3.59 -2.11 15.42
N VAL A 348 -3.28 -0.97 16.02
CA VAL A 348 -2.24 -0.82 17.04
C VAL A 348 -2.64 -1.54 18.33
N GLY A 349 -3.88 -1.36 18.78
CA GLY A 349 -4.39 -1.99 20.01
C GLY A 349 -4.51 -3.50 19.89
N THR A 350 -5.08 -4.00 18.77
CA THR A 350 -5.19 -5.46 18.54
C THR A 350 -3.80 -6.08 18.35
N GLY A 351 -2.91 -5.39 17.62
CA GLY A 351 -1.53 -5.86 17.43
C GLY A 351 -0.80 -5.99 18.76
N LEU A 352 -0.87 -4.96 19.62
CA LEU A 352 -0.26 -5.00 20.96
C LEU A 352 -0.85 -6.10 21.83
N ALA A 353 -2.19 -6.16 21.93
CA ALA A 353 -2.86 -7.17 22.74
C ALA A 353 -2.49 -8.60 22.31
N SER A 354 -2.47 -8.83 20.98
CA SER A 354 -2.08 -10.14 20.43
C SER A 354 -0.62 -10.48 20.69
N VAL A 355 0.29 -9.51 20.58
CA VAL A 355 1.72 -9.71 20.87
C VAL A 355 1.92 -10.05 22.34
N LEU A 356 1.33 -9.29 23.26
CA LEU A 356 1.43 -9.53 24.71
C LEU A 356 0.84 -10.89 25.14
N LEU A 357 -0.14 -11.42 24.41
CA LEU A 357 -0.80 -12.68 24.74
C LEU A 357 -0.13 -13.90 24.11
N LEU A 358 0.52 -13.75 22.96
CA LEU A 358 0.97 -14.87 22.14
C LEU A 358 2.49 -14.94 21.93
N VAL A 359 3.18 -13.79 22.00
CA VAL A 359 4.60 -13.65 21.66
C VAL A 359 5.42 -13.21 22.88
N GLY A 360 4.78 -12.50 23.83
CA GLY A 360 5.40 -11.90 25.02
C GLY A 360 5.55 -12.80 26.23
#